data_9b51fd518f836e28f12df5ac621a0587
#
_entry.id   9b51fd518f836e28f12df5ac621a0587
#
_cell.length_a   1.000
_cell.length_b   1.000
_cell.length_c   1.000
_cell.angle_alpha   90.00
_cell.angle_beta   90.00
_cell.angle_gamma   90.00
#
_symmetry.space_group_name_H-M   'P 1'
#
loop_
_entity.id
_entity.type
_entity.pdbx_description
1 polymer ?
#
loop_
_entity_poly.entity_id
_entity_poly.type
_entity_poly.pdbx_seq_one_letter_code
_entity_poly.pdbx_strand_id
1 'polypeptide(L)'
;MSSVHDGSSGDQAFKVETHGIDFIPETERWASPRNIGAMWAGSAINMEYFIYGALLMGFGFSFWTAVSIIVIGNLSYLLLGVASLQGQESGTTAFTTSRAAFGTQGSKLVSLFNWITQLGFETEGLILIVGAVLVLSQYAGVTVNSAFKVIIIVLAAAVQAIMPYLGHATMVRVLRALIIPFAVIFAIFAIFEVGHAHPGSVFVFAHGWEPYSAGLAFTIALSGLGWTECGNDYTRYLPHTTKRSSVVGWIFLSTALPEIVMMILGALAYSYLSTSAVWNSANPFFALYHQKGLPSWFVVIFLLFAIVQLFGINSLDLYSSGVSVQALGIHLKRYQAVVLDSVIACALTIWAEFGSTFSLYMKDFVGVIIVWIAPWFAIFVVDWLLRGRRYDAAALQSTEPGNRYWGSGGVNWNAMIAFVVGLVLATSAFSKAPPPVNFPLHWMTPFSNHFGAFYCDGSAKANCGPAGWFGGADMSVFFGIISAGLVYFILDRVSGYTRRTRVSDVA
;
A
#
# COMPACT_ATOMS: atom_id res chain seq x y z
N MET A 1 28.44 41.71 -2.96
CA MET A 1 28.04 40.97 -4.15
C MET A 1 27.09 39.89 -3.70
N SER A 2 25.81 40.16 -3.86
CA SER A 2 24.73 39.26 -3.48
C SER A 2 24.61 38.19 -4.56
N SER A 3 24.87 36.95 -4.21
CA SER A 3 24.53 35.80 -5.03
C SER A 3 23.01 35.69 -5.12
N VAL A 4 22.47 36.00 -6.29
CA VAL A 4 21.10 35.69 -6.66
C VAL A 4 20.93 34.16 -6.54
N HIS A 5 20.22 33.71 -5.51
CA HIS A 5 19.73 32.35 -5.47
C HIS A 5 18.74 32.19 -6.63
N ASP A 6 19.17 31.45 -7.63
CA ASP A 6 18.35 30.98 -8.73
C ASP A 6 17.29 30.06 -8.11
N GLY A 7 16.04 30.54 -8.01
CA GLY A 7 14.91 29.87 -7.37
C GLY A 7 14.36 28.72 -8.22
N SER A 8 15.22 27.76 -8.60
CA SER A 8 14.77 26.51 -9.18
C SER A 8 14.31 25.59 -8.04
N SER A 9 12.99 25.34 -7.94
CA SER A 9 12.46 24.33 -7.03
C SER A 9 13.25 23.02 -7.21
N GLY A 10 13.70 22.42 -6.10
CA GLY A 10 14.50 21.18 -6.13
C GLY A 10 13.75 19.96 -6.70
N ASP A 11 12.45 20.10 -6.99
CA ASP A 11 11.59 19.09 -7.61
C ASP A 11 11.02 19.60 -8.96
N GLN A 12 11.62 19.18 -10.06
CA GLN A 12 11.20 19.51 -11.42
C GLN A 12 11.02 18.24 -12.25
N ALA A 13 9.92 18.18 -13.04
CA ALA A 13 9.66 17.02 -13.89
C ALA A 13 10.82 16.74 -14.86
N PHE A 14 11.20 15.47 -14.96
CA PHE A 14 12.29 14.93 -15.78
C PHE A 14 13.71 15.38 -15.36
N LYS A 15 13.83 15.86 -14.13
CA LYS A 15 15.13 16.09 -13.48
C LYS A 15 15.20 15.25 -12.21
N VAL A 16 16.41 14.86 -11.84
CA VAL A 16 16.62 14.09 -10.60
C VAL A 16 16.30 14.97 -9.41
N GLU A 17 15.32 14.56 -8.61
CA GLU A 17 14.95 15.22 -7.38
C GLU A 17 16.05 15.06 -6.34
N THR A 18 16.47 16.16 -5.75
CA THR A 18 17.54 16.18 -4.73
C THR A 18 17.01 16.04 -3.31
N HIS A 19 15.72 16.33 -3.07
CA HIS A 19 15.09 16.18 -1.77
C HIS A 19 14.94 14.70 -1.39
N GLY A 20 15.33 14.40 -0.16
CA GLY A 20 15.10 13.12 0.49
C GLY A 20 14.01 13.26 1.55
N ILE A 21 14.39 13.02 2.81
CA ILE A 21 13.51 13.21 3.99
C ILE A 21 13.52 14.66 4.51
N ASP A 22 14.16 15.56 3.78
CA ASP A 22 14.33 16.95 4.16
C ASP A 22 12.99 17.67 4.26
N PHE A 23 12.99 18.76 5.05
CA PHE A 23 11.85 19.68 5.09
C PHE A 23 11.72 20.44 3.77
N ILE A 24 10.53 20.49 3.22
CA ILE A 24 10.19 21.27 2.02
C ILE A 24 9.73 22.67 2.46
N PRO A 25 10.53 23.72 2.16
CA PRO A 25 10.16 25.10 2.48
C PRO A 25 8.87 25.51 1.75
N GLU A 26 8.12 26.44 2.33
CA GLU A 26 6.85 26.92 1.76
C GLU A 26 7.01 27.46 0.33
N THR A 27 8.17 28.07 0.05
CA THR A 27 8.52 28.59 -1.28
C THR A 27 8.70 27.54 -2.37
N GLU A 28 8.90 26.28 -1.97
CA GLU A 28 9.09 25.14 -2.88
C GLU A 28 7.85 24.23 -2.95
N ARG A 29 6.78 24.56 -2.21
CA ARG A 29 5.54 23.79 -2.19
C ARG A 29 4.62 24.20 -3.34
N TRP A 30 4.78 23.48 -4.44
CA TRP A 30 4.13 23.79 -5.73
C TRP A 30 2.85 23.01 -5.99
N ALA A 31 2.61 21.92 -5.25
CA ALA A 31 1.49 21.02 -5.53
C ALA A 31 0.15 21.61 -5.12
N SER A 32 -0.90 21.14 -5.74
CA SER A 32 -2.29 21.40 -5.36
C SER A 32 -2.99 20.08 -5.01
N PRO A 33 -4.09 20.07 -4.26
CA PRO A 33 -4.88 18.85 -4.01
C PRO A 33 -5.28 18.14 -5.29
N ARG A 34 -5.52 18.90 -6.36
CA ARG A 34 -5.85 18.40 -7.68
C ARG A 34 -4.68 17.64 -8.34
N ASN A 35 -3.45 18.12 -8.15
CA ASN A 35 -2.26 17.44 -8.65
C ASN A 35 -2.05 16.11 -7.93
N ILE A 36 -2.18 16.12 -6.60
CA ILE A 36 -2.08 14.91 -5.77
C ILE A 36 -3.19 13.91 -6.14
N GLY A 37 -4.44 14.39 -6.25
CA GLY A 37 -5.55 13.55 -6.69
C GLY A 37 -5.35 12.98 -8.09
N ALA A 38 -4.80 13.75 -9.04
CA ALA A 38 -4.51 13.24 -10.38
C ALA A 38 -3.40 12.17 -10.39
N MET A 39 -2.40 12.30 -9.53
CA MET A 39 -1.37 11.27 -9.33
C MET A 39 -2.01 9.97 -8.83
N TRP A 40 -2.81 10.05 -7.77
CA TRP A 40 -3.52 8.91 -7.22
C TRP A 40 -4.50 8.26 -8.20
N ALA A 41 -5.25 9.05 -8.98
CA ALA A 41 -6.13 8.52 -10.02
C ALA A 41 -5.36 7.75 -11.10
N GLY A 42 -4.19 8.27 -11.51
CA GLY A 42 -3.34 7.63 -12.50
C GLY A 42 -2.72 6.32 -12.02
N SER A 43 -2.48 6.18 -10.71
CA SER A 43 -2.01 4.93 -10.11
C SER A 43 -3.15 3.94 -9.83
N ALA A 44 -4.34 4.42 -9.45
CA ALA A 44 -5.46 3.57 -9.09
C ALA A 44 -6.18 2.92 -10.29
N ILE A 45 -6.07 3.49 -11.51
CA ILE A 45 -6.59 2.85 -12.73
C ILE A 45 -5.56 1.84 -13.22
N ASN A 46 -5.47 0.68 -12.58
CA ASN A 46 -4.45 -0.29 -12.95
C ASN A 46 -4.91 -1.74 -12.82
N MET A 47 -4.09 -2.64 -13.38
CA MET A 47 -4.37 -4.07 -13.44
C MET A 47 -4.24 -4.78 -12.09
N GLU A 48 -3.48 -4.24 -11.15
CA GLU A 48 -3.30 -4.79 -9.81
C GLU A 48 -4.63 -4.84 -9.06
N TYR A 49 -5.36 -3.71 -9.00
CA TYR A 49 -6.69 -3.67 -8.38
C TYR A 49 -7.72 -4.53 -9.11
N PHE A 50 -7.61 -4.66 -10.43
CA PHE A 50 -8.41 -5.62 -11.17
C PHE A 50 -8.16 -7.06 -10.69
N ILE A 51 -6.89 -7.44 -10.51
CA ILE A 51 -6.52 -8.76 -9.99
C ILE A 51 -7.01 -8.94 -8.55
N TYR A 52 -6.92 -7.92 -7.70
CA TYR A 52 -7.44 -7.99 -6.34
C TYR A 52 -8.95 -8.24 -6.29
N GLY A 53 -9.72 -7.63 -7.20
CA GLY A 53 -11.14 -7.92 -7.35
C GLY A 53 -11.42 -9.38 -7.74
N ALA A 54 -10.62 -9.93 -8.65
CA ALA A 54 -10.71 -11.34 -9.02
C ALA A 54 -10.29 -12.27 -7.88
N LEU A 55 -9.21 -11.95 -7.16
CA LEU A 55 -8.77 -12.73 -5.98
C LEU A 55 -9.80 -12.71 -4.86
N LEU A 56 -10.51 -11.60 -4.65
CA LEU A 56 -11.59 -11.50 -3.66
C LEU A 56 -12.71 -12.49 -3.97
N MET A 57 -13.05 -12.72 -5.25
CA MET A 57 -14.01 -13.76 -5.64
C MET A 57 -13.55 -15.17 -5.26
N GLY A 58 -12.25 -15.39 -5.16
CA GLY A 58 -11.66 -16.64 -4.69
C GLY A 58 -11.99 -16.99 -3.23
N PHE A 59 -12.49 -16.04 -2.43
CA PHE A 59 -13.04 -16.30 -1.10
C PHE A 59 -14.42 -16.99 -1.14
N GLY A 60 -15.02 -17.14 -2.32
CA GLY A 60 -16.29 -17.83 -2.51
C GLY A 60 -17.54 -16.95 -2.34
N PHE A 61 -17.41 -15.63 -2.45
CA PHE A 61 -18.54 -14.70 -2.34
C PHE A 61 -19.47 -14.74 -3.56
N SER A 62 -20.73 -14.37 -3.32
CA SER A 62 -21.57 -13.92 -4.44
C SER A 62 -21.03 -12.58 -4.98
N PHE A 63 -21.29 -12.30 -6.25
CA PHE A 63 -20.86 -11.05 -6.87
C PHE A 63 -21.27 -9.81 -6.06
N TRP A 64 -22.52 -9.73 -5.63
CA TRP A 64 -23.02 -8.59 -4.87
C TRP A 64 -22.42 -8.49 -3.46
N THR A 65 -22.09 -9.63 -2.84
CA THR A 65 -21.34 -9.64 -1.57
C THR A 65 -19.94 -9.08 -1.80
N ALA A 66 -19.23 -9.50 -2.84
CA ALA A 66 -17.93 -8.96 -3.19
C ALA A 66 -17.99 -7.45 -3.48
N VAL A 67 -18.99 -6.99 -4.25
CA VAL A 67 -19.20 -5.55 -4.50
C VAL A 67 -19.40 -4.77 -3.21
N SER A 68 -20.18 -5.30 -2.26
CA SER A 68 -20.34 -4.63 -0.96
C SER A 68 -19.04 -4.54 -0.17
N ILE A 69 -18.21 -5.58 -0.19
CA ILE A 69 -16.88 -5.60 0.45
C ILE A 69 -15.97 -4.59 -0.24
N ILE A 70 -15.94 -4.57 -1.57
CA ILE A 70 -15.13 -3.62 -2.35
C ILE A 70 -15.51 -2.17 -1.99
N VAL A 71 -16.79 -1.84 -2.01
CA VAL A 71 -17.25 -0.48 -1.73
C VAL A 71 -16.93 -0.07 -0.29
N ILE A 72 -17.22 -0.92 0.69
CA ILE A 72 -17.01 -0.61 2.10
C ILE A 72 -15.51 -0.58 2.42
N GLY A 73 -14.73 -1.53 1.91
CA GLY A 73 -13.28 -1.58 2.11
C GLY A 73 -12.56 -0.35 1.56
N ASN A 74 -12.99 0.13 0.40
CA ASN A 74 -12.42 1.33 -0.22
C ASN A 74 -12.76 2.64 0.52
N LEU A 75 -13.72 2.65 1.46
CA LEU A 75 -13.88 3.79 2.37
C LEU A 75 -12.62 4.02 3.22
N SER A 76 -11.75 3.03 3.35
CA SER A 76 -10.45 3.17 4.02
C SER A 76 -9.54 4.23 3.40
N TYR A 77 -9.78 4.67 2.16
CA TYR A 77 -9.08 5.83 1.58
C TYR A 77 -9.34 7.15 2.31
N LEU A 78 -10.38 7.23 3.15
CA LEU A 78 -10.52 8.34 4.10
C LEU A 78 -9.38 8.35 5.13
N LEU A 79 -8.87 7.17 5.51
CA LEU A 79 -7.72 7.05 6.42
C LEU A 79 -6.45 7.60 5.75
N LEU A 80 -6.22 7.25 4.46
CA LEU A 80 -5.14 7.84 3.67
C LEU A 80 -5.26 9.36 3.60
N GLY A 81 -6.45 9.87 3.29
CA GLY A 81 -6.69 11.31 3.25
C GLY A 81 -6.37 12.01 4.57
N VAL A 82 -6.74 11.40 5.70
CA VAL A 82 -6.45 11.94 7.05
C VAL A 82 -4.95 11.85 7.38
N ALA A 83 -4.28 10.73 7.10
CA ALA A 83 -2.84 10.59 7.30
C ALA A 83 -2.07 11.64 6.49
N SER A 84 -2.43 11.83 5.24
CA SER A 84 -1.81 12.77 4.30
C SER A 84 -1.85 14.24 4.74
N LEU A 85 -2.77 14.63 5.61
CA LEU A 85 -2.79 15.99 6.17
C LEU A 85 -1.53 16.32 6.97
N GLN A 86 -0.87 15.31 7.52
CA GLN A 86 0.33 15.51 8.32
C GLN A 86 1.54 15.89 7.45
N GLY A 87 1.59 15.45 6.18
CA GLY A 87 2.62 15.87 5.22
C GLY A 87 2.54 17.35 4.89
N GLN A 88 1.34 17.89 4.69
CA GLN A 88 1.10 19.32 4.52
C GLN A 88 1.56 20.12 5.75
N GLU A 89 1.30 19.63 6.95
CA GLU A 89 1.65 20.32 8.22
C GLU A 89 3.15 20.21 8.53
N SER A 90 3.75 19.05 8.34
CA SER A 90 5.16 18.79 8.68
C SER A 90 6.15 19.20 7.60
N GLY A 91 5.71 19.25 6.34
CA GLY A 91 6.59 19.48 5.18
C GLY A 91 7.63 18.40 4.96
N THR A 92 7.42 17.20 5.51
CA THR A 92 8.36 16.08 5.38
C THR A 92 7.62 14.74 5.26
N THR A 93 8.40 13.65 5.10
CA THR A 93 7.88 12.29 4.87
C THR A 93 7.19 11.69 6.08
N ALA A 94 6.38 10.64 5.88
CA ALA A 94 5.61 10.01 6.94
C ALA A 94 6.48 9.51 8.11
N PHE A 95 7.59 8.85 7.81
CA PHE A 95 8.44 8.28 8.86
C PHE A 95 9.38 9.30 9.52
N THR A 96 9.70 10.40 8.85
CA THR A 96 10.31 11.55 9.51
C THR A 96 9.30 12.24 10.45
N THR A 97 8.06 12.39 10.03
CA THR A 97 6.96 12.91 10.88
C THR A 97 6.69 11.98 12.06
N SER A 98 6.80 10.66 11.88
CA SER A 98 6.64 9.66 12.97
C SER A 98 7.64 9.82 14.13
N ARG A 99 8.74 10.59 13.94
CA ARG A 99 9.64 10.95 15.05
C ARG A 99 8.93 11.70 16.17
N ALA A 100 7.90 12.46 15.85
CA ALA A 100 7.10 13.14 16.86
C ALA A 100 6.37 12.15 17.78
N ALA A 101 5.77 11.11 17.21
CA ALA A 101 5.03 10.10 17.95
C ALA A 101 5.94 9.07 18.64
N PHE A 102 6.94 8.53 17.94
CA PHE A 102 7.74 7.38 18.38
C PHE A 102 9.08 7.76 19.00
N GLY A 103 9.50 9.01 18.89
CA GLY A 103 10.88 9.43 19.19
C GLY A 103 11.81 9.18 18.01
N THR A 104 12.95 9.87 18.02
CA THR A 104 13.92 9.85 16.89
C THR A 104 14.49 8.45 16.61
N GLN A 105 14.75 7.64 17.63
CA GLN A 105 15.24 6.28 17.47
C GLN A 105 14.09 5.29 17.32
N GLY A 106 12.97 5.49 18.05
CA GLY A 106 11.78 4.63 17.95
C GLY A 106 11.15 4.65 16.57
N SER A 107 11.17 5.78 15.87
CA SER A 107 10.67 5.89 14.50
C SER A 107 11.41 5.02 13.48
N LYS A 108 12.67 4.68 13.74
CA LYS A 108 13.44 3.77 12.87
C LYS A 108 12.83 2.38 12.78
N LEU A 109 12.25 1.88 13.88
CA LEU A 109 11.60 0.56 13.85
C LEU A 109 10.40 0.56 12.90
N VAL A 110 9.52 1.56 12.98
CA VAL A 110 8.36 1.64 12.08
C VAL A 110 8.77 1.96 10.65
N SER A 111 9.86 2.71 10.45
CA SER A 111 10.46 2.91 9.12
C SER A 111 10.98 1.60 8.50
N LEU A 112 11.55 0.71 9.32
CA LEU A 112 11.99 -0.62 8.88
C LEU A 112 10.80 -1.48 8.42
N PHE A 113 9.71 -1.49 9.19
CA PHE A 113 8.49 -2.19 8.79
C PHE A 113 7.95 -1.66 7.45
N ASN A 114 7.95 -0.34 7.29
CA ASN A 114 7.53 0.26 6.03
C ASN A 114 8.44 -0.14 4.87
N TRP A 115 9.75 -0.04 5.05
CA TRP A 115 10.70 -0.41 4.00
C TRP A 115 10.50 -1.86 3.53
N ILE A 116 10.31 -2.80 4.46
CA ILE A 116 10.00 -4.20 4.14
C ILE A 116 8.66 -4.31 3.38
N THR A 117 7.66 -3.54 3.79
CA THR A 117 6.35 -3.52 3.12
C THR A 117 6.45 -2.99 1.69
N GLN A 118 7.17 -1.89 1.48
CA GLN A 118 7.37 -1.32 0.15
C GLN A 118 8.13 -2.30 -0.77
N LEU A 119 9.19 -2.96 -0.28
CA LEU A 119 9.89 -4.01 -1.02
C LEU A 119 8.94 -5.16 -1.42
N GLY A 120 7.97 -5.47 -0.58
CA GLY A 120 6.94 -6.45 -0.90
C GLY A 120 6.04 -6.00 -2.05
N PHE A 121 5.53 -4.77 -2.04
CA PHE A 121 4.73 -4.22 -3.15
C PHE A 121 5.54 -4.08 -4.44
N GLU A 122 6.78 -3.60 -4.35
CA GLU A 122 7.71 -3.56 -5.50
C GLU A 122 7.91 -4.93 -6.14
N THR A 123 8.06 -5.97 -5.32
CA THR A 123 8.20 -7.36 -5.76
C THR A 123 6.91 -7.86 -6.41
N GLU A 124 5.75 -7.54 -5.83
CA GLU A 124 4.43 -7.84 -6.40
C GLU A 124 4.27 -7.24 -7.79
N GLY A 125 4.49 -5.95 -7.92
CA GLY A 125 4.39 -5.25 -9.20
C GLY A 125 5.33 -5.84 -10.24
N LEU A 126 6.57 -6.21 -9.87
CA LEU A 126 7.50 -6.89 -10.78
C LEU A 126 6.99 -8.28 -11.21
N ILE A 127 6.45 -9.08 -10.29
CA ILE A 127 5.85 -10.40 -10.63
C ILE A 127 4.74 -10.20 -11.66
N LEU A 128 3.88 -9.20 -11.45
CA LEU A 128 2.79 -8.91 -12.38
C LEU A 128 3.30 -8.40 -13.73
N ILE A 129 4.29 -7.51 -13.76
CA ILE A 129 4.92 -7.04 -15.02
C ILE A 129 5.50 -8.22 -15.79
N VAL A 130 6.27 -9.06 -15.13
CA VAL A 130 6.87 -10.26 -15.73
C VAL A 130 5.78 -11.18 -16.25
N GLY A 131 4.72 -11.41 -15.47
CA GLY A 131 3.57 -12.21 -15.86
C GLY A 131 2.91 -11.72 -17.15
N ALA A 132 2.69 -10.41 -17.29
CA ALA A 132 2.14 -9.82 -18.49
C ALA A 132 3.08 -10.00 -19.71
N VAL A 133 4.39 -9.79 -19.53
CA VAL A 133 5.39 -10.00 -20.59
C VAL A 133 5.47 -11.45 -21.03
N LEU A 134 5.35 -12.40 -20.10
CA LEU A 134 5.34 -13.82 -20.43
C LEU A 134 4.12 -14.21 -21.31
N VAL A 135 2.95 -13.66 -21.02
CA VAL A 135 1.76 -13.86 -21.87
C VAL A 135 1.94 -13.23 -23.25
N LEU A 136 2.50 -12.01 -23.33
CA LEU A 136 2.83 -11.39 -24.62
C LEU A 136 3.83 -12.21 -25.43
N SER A 137 4.84 -12.80 -24.75
CA SER A 137 5.82 -13.68 -25.40
C SER A 137 5.19 -14.90 -26.03
N GLN A 138 4.16 -15.48 -25.40
CA GLN A 138 3.39 -16.58 -26.00
C GLN A 138 2.60 -16.15 -27.24
N TYR A 139 1.98 -14.97 -27.23
CA TYR A 139 1.34 -14.42 -28.44
C TYR A 139 2.35 -14.20 -29.58
N ALA A 140 3.59 -13.86 -29.25
CA ALA A 140 4.68 -13.70 -30.22
C ALA A 140 5.33 -15.03 -30.64
N GLY A 141 4.89 -16.18 -30.11
CA GLY A 141 5.48 -17.48 -30.40
C GLY A 141 6.89 -17.69 -29.84
N VAL A 142 7.29 -16.88 -28.83
CA VAL A 142 8.61 -16.97 -28.22
C VAL A 142 8.64 -18.09 -27.17
N THR A 143 9.64 -18.95 -27.27
CA THR A 143 9.84 -20.01 -26.27
C THR A 143 10.39 -19.42 -24.97
N VAL A 144 9.61 -19.54 -23.90
CA VAL A 144 9.98 -19.05 -22.57
C VAL A 144 10.78 -20.11 -21.83
N ASN A 145 12.05 -19.81 -21.51
CA ASN A 145 12.89 -20.62 -20.63
C ASN A 145 13.33 -19.82 -19.40
N SER A 146 14.00 -20.45 -18.46
CA SER A 146 14.44 -19.81 -17.22
C SER A 146 15.36 -18.61 -17.44
N ALA A 147 16.28 -18.69 -18.41
CA ALA A 147 17.17 -17.57 -18.73
C ALA A 147 16.40 -16.37 -19.27
N PHE A 148 15.42 -16.60 -20.14
CA PHE A 148 14.55 -15.57 -20.67
C PHE A 148 13.74 -14.88 -19.55
N LYS A 149 13.20 -15.64 -18.59
CA LYS A 149 12.50 -15.09 -17.42
C LYS A 149 13.42 -14.18 -16.60
N VAL A 150 14.64 -14.63 -16.28
CA VAL A 150 15.61 -13.83 -15.54
C VAL A 150 15.94 -12.52 -16.28
N ILE A 151 16.14 -12.59 -17.59
CA ILE A 151 16.41 -11.37 -18.40
C ILE A 151 15.23 -10.39 -18.29
N ILE A 152 13.98 -10.86 -18.42
CA ILE A 152 12.79 -10.01 -18.29
C ILE A 152 12.73 -9.38 -16.90
N ILE A 153 12.96 -10.15 -15.83
CA ILE A 153 12.93 -9.64 -14.45
C ILE A 153 13.97 -8.53 -14.28
N VAL A 154 15.20 -8.73 -14.74
CA VAL A 154 16.28 -7.73 -14.64
C VAL A 154 15.93 -6.47 -15.44
N LEU A 155 15.41 -6.62 -16.66
CA LEU A 155 14.99 -5.47 -17.47
C LEU A 155 13.82 -4.71 -16.85
N ALA A 156 12.80 -5.43 -16.33
CA ALA A 156 11.68 -4.81 -15.66
C ALA A 156 12.12 -4.06 -14.38
N ALA A 157 13.00 -4.66 -13.57
CA ALA A 157 13.57 -4.01 -12.41
C ALA A 157 14.37 -2.74 -12.75
N ALA A 158 15.10 -2.74 -13.85
CA ALA A 158 15.80 -1.55 -14.31
C ALA A 158 14.84 -0.44 -14.80
N VAL A 159 13.78 -0.82 -15.52
CA VAL A 159 12.80 0.15 -16.07
C VAL A 159 11.95 0.76 -14.94
N GLN A 160 11.50 -0.03 -13.96
CA GLN A 160 10.69 0.49 -12.85
C GLN A 160 11.41 1.59 -12.05
N ALA A 161 12.74 1.51 -11.93
CA ALA A 161 13.53 2.49 -11.20
C ALA A 161 13.55 3.89 -11.87
N ILE A 162 13.29 4.01 -13.17
CA ILE A 162 13.49 5.26 -13.93
C ILE A 162 12.64 6.41 -13.38
N MET A 163 11.34 6.17 -13.18
CA MET A 163 10.40 7.21 -12.78
C MET A 163 10.65 7.70 -11.34
N PRO A 164 10.77 6.82 -10.33
CA PRO A 164 11.09 7.24 -8.97
C PRO A 164 12.52 7.78 -8.83
N TYR A 165 13.47 7.34 -9.65
CA TYR A 165 14.82 7.95 -9.72
C TYR A 165 14.74 9.44 -10.05
N LEU A 166 13.90 9.81 -11.03
CA LEU A 166 13.68 11.21 -11.42
C LEU A 166 12.92 12.00 -10.32
N GLY A 167 11.94 11.40 -9.64
CA GLY A 167 11.30 11.98 -8.46
C GLY A 167 9.84 12.38 -8.63
N HIS A 168 9.30 13.02 -7.58
CA HIS A 168 7.88 13.28 -7.39
C HIS A 168 7.21 14.07 -8.53
N ALA A 169 7.80 15.17 -8.99
CA ALA A 169 7.22 15.98 -10.07
C ALA A 169 7.10 15.21 -11.39
N THR A 170 8.05 14.29 -11.66
CA THR A 170 7.98 13.39 -12.83
C THR A 170 6.82 12.42 -12.70
N MET A 171 6.66 11.77 -11.54
CA MET A 171 5.57 10.83 -11.27
C MET A 171 4.21 11.52 -11.44
N VAL A 172 4.01 12.69 -10.81
CA VAL A 172 2.77 13.47 -10.94
C VAL A 172 2.45 13.78 -12.40
N ARG A 173 3.45 14.20 -13.18
CA ARG A 173 3.26 14.55 -14.60
C ARG A 173 2.92 13.35 -15.46
N VAL A 174 3.65 12.25 -15.30
CA VAL A 174 3.47 11.03 -16.11
C VAL A 174 2.15 10.36 -15.75
N LEU A 175 1.87 10.09 -14.48
CA LEU A 175 0.64 9.44 -14.04
C LEU A 175 -0.60 10.25 -14.44
N ARG A 176 -0.56 11.57 -14.30
CA ARG A 176 -1.64 12.44 -14.78
C ARG A 176 -1.89 12.33 -16.28
N ALA A 177 -0.83 12.21 -17.09
CA ALA A 177 -0.98 12.07 -18.54
C ALA A 177 -1.58 10.71 -18.95
N LEU A 178 -1.36 9.68 -18.13
CA LEU A 178 -1.81 8.32 -18.38
C LEU A 178 -3.26 8.04 -17.94
N ILE A 179 -3.90 8.91 -17.16
CA ILE A 179 -5.28 8.72 -16.69
C ILE A 179 -6.24 8.40 -17.85
N ILE A 180 -6.24 9.24 -18.89
CA ILE A 180 -7.18 9.08 -20.01
C ILE A 180 -6.87 7.83 -20.83
N PRO A 181 -5.63 7.56 -21.27
CA PRO A 181 -5.30 6.31 -21.96
C PRO A 181 -5.71 5.07 -21.15
N PHE A 182 -5.44 5.05 -19.85
CA PHE A 182 -5.80 3.93 -18.97
C PHE A 182 -7.32 3.78 -18.85
N ALA A 183 -8.03 4.87 -18.58
CA ALA A 183 -9.49 4.83 -18.50
C ALA A 183 -10.13 4.33 -19.80
N VAL A 184 -9.61 4.73 -20.97
CA VAL A 184 -10.12 4.28 -22.27
C VAL A 184 -9.89 2.79 -22.47
N ILE A 185 -8.69 2.26 -22.18
CA ILE A 185 -8.42 0.83 -22.39
C ILE A 185 -9.28 -0.06 -21.48
N PHE A 186 -9.48 0.35 -20.22
CA PHE A 186 -10.37 -0.39 -19.31
C PHE A 186 -11.85 -0.22 -19.64
N ALA A 187 -12.27 0.92 -20.17
CA ALA A 187 -13.63 1.09 -20.66
C ALA A 187 -13.92 0.16 -21.86
N ILE A 188 -12.97 0.01 -22.77
CA ILE A 188 -13.07 -0.95 -23.88
C ILE A 188 -13.12 -2.39 -23.33
N PHE A 189 -12.28 -2.72 -22.35
CA PHE A 189 -12.30 -4.01 -21.69
C PHE A 189 -13.67 -4.28 -21.05
N ALA A 190 -14.23 -3.31 -20.31
CA ALA A 190 -15.54 -3.41 -19.69
C ALA A 190 -16.67 -3.67 -20.73
N ILE A 191 -16.58 -3.11 -21.94
CA ILE A 191 -17.56 -3.39 -23.02
C ILE A 191 -17.49 -4.87 -23.41
N PHE A 192 -16.30 -5.45 -23.53
CA PHE A 192 -16.18 -6.89 -23.79
C PHE A 192 -16.70 -7.73 -22.63
N GLU A 193 -16.49 -7.29 -21.39
CA GLU A 193 -16.96 -8.01 -20.20
C GLU A 193 -18.48 -8.08 -20.09
N VAL A 194 -19.17 -6.94 -20.26
CA VAL A 194 -20.64 -6.87 -20.11
C VAL A 194 -21.36 -7.87 -21.00
N GLY A 195 -20.80 -8.18 -22.18
CA GLY A 195 -21.38 -9.18 -23.10
C GLY A 195 -21.14 -10.64 -22.69
N HIS A 196 -20.24 -10.92 -21.79
CA HIS A 196 -19.80 -12.29 -21.49
C HIS A 196 -19.85 -12.62 -19.99
N ALA A 197 -19.92 -11.63 -19.11
CA ALA A 197 -19.97 -11.86 -17.68
C ALA A 197 -21.30 -12.48 -17.24
N HIS A 198 -21.21 -13.47 -16.35
CA HIS A 198 -22.36 -14.18 -15.77
C HIS A 198 -22.33 -14.08 -14.25
N PRO A 199 -22.52 -12.89 -13.67
CA PRO A 199 -22.34 -12.66 -12.22
C PRO A 199 -23.26 -13.53 -11.35
N GLY A 200 -24.41 -13.96 -11.87
CA GLY A 200 -25.35 -14.84 -11.17
C GLY A 200 -24.94 -16.31 -11.11
N SER A 201 -23.97 -16.75 -11.94
CA SER A 201 -23.49 -18.14 -11.98
C SER A 201 -22.34 -18.39 -10.99
N VAL A 202 -21.79 -17.34 -10.40
CA VAL A 202 -20.62 -17.39 -9.54
C VAL A 202 -21.04 -17.28 -8.10
N PHE A 203 -20.95 -18.40 -7.41
CA PHE A 203 -20.88 -18.58 -5.96
C PHE A 203 -21.98 -18.12 -5.03
N VAL A 204 -22.36 -19.06 -4.20
CA VAL A 204 -23.40 -18.91 -3.18
C VAL A 204 -22.87 -19.34 -1.80
N PHE A 205 -21.59 -19.24 -1.49
CA PHE A 205 -21.09 -20.11 -0.43
C PHE A 205 -20.47 -19.46 0.79
N ALA A 206 -19.92 -18.29 0.73
CA ALA A 206 -19.45 -17.65 1.92
C ALA A 206 -20.59 -16.90 2.61
N HIS A 207 -21.32 -17.61 3.45
CA HIS A 207 -22.34 -17.02 4.29
C HIS A 207 -21.78 -16.72 5.67
N GLY A 208 -22.11 -15.52 6.18
CA GLY A 208 -21.80 -15.13 7.54
C GLY A 208 -20.73 -14.05 7.64
N TRP A 209 -20.57 -13.57 8.86
CA TRP A 209 -19.67 -12.48 9.18
C TRP A 209 -18.19 -12.85 9.05
N GLU A 210 -17.86 -14.11 9.25
CA GLU A 210 -16.49 -14.62 9.22
C GLU A 210 -15.79 -14.37 7.87
N PRO A 211 -16.23 -14.99 6.74
CA PRO A 211 -15.56 -14.77 5.46
C PRO A 211 -15.72 -13.32 4.98
N TYR A 212 -16.84 -12.66 5.30
CA TYR A 212 -17.06 -11.26 4.95
C TYR A 212 -15.99 -10.35 5.58
N SER A 213 -15.71 -10.54 6.87
CA SER A 213 -14.71 -9.76 7.59
C SER A 213 -13.30 -10.00 7.05
N ALA A 214 -12.97 -11.23 6.64
CA ALA A 214 -11.69 -11.56 6.02
C ALA A 214 -11.53 -10.86 4.65
N GLY A 215 -12.57 -10.89 3.81
CA GLY A 215 -12.58 -10.13 2.56
C GLY A 215 -12.51 -8.62 2.77
N LEU A 216 -13.16 -8.12 3.82
CA LEU A 216 -13.10 -6.71 4.18
C LEU A 216 -11.71 -6.30 4.67
N ALA A 217 -11.06 -7.11 5.53
CA ALA A 217 -9.71 -6.87 5.99
C ALA A 217 -8.70 -6.90 4.83
N PHE A 218 -8.83 -7.86 3.90
CA PHE A 218 -8.06 -7.93 2.67
C PHE A 218 -8.19 -6.65 1.84
N THR A 219 -9.43 -6.20 1.58
CA THR A 219 -9.66 -4.99 0.79
C THR A 219 -9.13 -3.75 1.50
N ILE A 220 -9.36 -3.57 2.81
CA ILE A 220 -8.86 -2.42 3.57
C ILE A 220 -7.32 -2.37 3.55
N ALA A 221 -6.66 -3.53 3.66
CA ALA A 221 -5.21 -3.62 3.70
C ALA A 221 -4.54 -3.24 2.38
N LEU A 222 -5.12 -3.68 1.26
CA LEU A 222 -4.60 -3.41 -0.08
C LEU A 222 -5.04 -2.07 -0.65
N SER A 223 -6.05 -1.45 -0.01
CA SER A 223 -6.57 -0.14 -0.40
C SER A 223 -6.05 0.96 0.54
N GLY A 224 -6.94 1.82 1.02
CA GLY A 224 -6.60 3.05 1.71
C GLY A 224 -5.74 2.92 2.97
N LEU A 225 -5.87 1.85 3.77
CA LEU A 225 -5.03 1.66 4.95
C LEU A 225 -3.57 1.34 4.54
N GLY A 226 -3.39 0.47 3.53
CA GLY A 226 -2.09 0.11 3.02
C GLY A 226 -1.28 1.30 2.51
N TRP A 227 -1.94 2.32 1.97
CA TRP A 227 -1.32 3.52 1.44
C TRP A 227 -1.11 4.65 2.48
N THR A 228 -1.56 4.48 3.72
CA THR A 228 -1.45 5.55 4.74
C THR A 228 -0.02 5.92 5.07
N GLU A 229 0.91 4.99 4.95
CA GLU A 229 2.31 5.16 5.29
C GLU A 229 3.08 6.06 4.32
N CYS A 230 2.63 6.20 3.08
CA CYS A 230 3.28 7.06 2.09
C CYS A 230 2.54 8.37 1.81
N GLY A 231 1.36 8.58 2.40
CA GLY A 231 0.53 9.74 2.12
C GLY A 231 1.24 11.09 2.30
N ASN A 232 2.10 11.21 3.30
CA ASN A 232 2.89 12.42 3.56
C ASN A 232 3.94 12.68 2.50
N ASP A 233 4.49 11.62 1.90
CA ASP A 233 5.62 11.71 0.97
C ASP A 233 5.25 12.52 -0.28
N TYR A 234 3.97 12.54 -0.59
CA TYR A 234 3.41 13.30 -1.72
C TYR A 234 2.78 14.63 -1.29
N THR A 235 2.16 14.68 -0.10
CA THR A 235 1.45 15.89 0.35
C THR A 235 2.35 16.92 1.02
N ARG A 236 3.62 16.61 1.31
CA ARG A 236 4.62 17.56 1.81
C ARG A 236 4.89 18.74 0.85
N TYR A 237 4.53 18.59 -0.43
CA TYR A 237 4.63 19.64 -1.45
C TYR A 237 3.38 20.53 -1.53
N LEU A 238 2.35 20.29 -0.71
CA LEU A 238 1.18 21.16 -0.62
C LEU A 238 1.48 22.40 0.24
N PRO A 239 1.08 23.60 -0.20
CA PRO A 239 1.12 24.79 0.65
C PRO A 239 0.37 24.57 1.97
N HIS A 240 0.94 25.06 3.07
CA HIS A 240 0.36 24.93 4.41
C HIS A 240 -1.07 25.49 4.52
N THR A 241 -1.38 26.53 3.71
CA THR A 241 -2.70 27.18 3.65
C THR A 241 -3.76 26.35 2.93
N THR A 242 -3.40 25.23 2.32
CA THR A 242 -4.32 24.39 1.56
C THR A 242 -5.43 23.84 2.45
N LYS A 243 -6.69 23.97 1.99
CA LYS A 243 -7.87 23.54 2.76
C LYS A 243 -7.85 22.02 3.00
N ARG A 244 -7.84 21.60 4.26
CA ARG A 244 -7.76 20.19 4.67
C ARG A 244 -8.84 19.31 4.04
N SER A 245 -10.09 19.77 4.01
CA SER A 245 -11.18 19.02 3.38
C SER A 245 -10.99 18.82 1.87
N SER A 246 -10.31 19.75 1.20
CA SER A 246 -9.95 19.60 -0.22
C SER A 246 -8.88 18.53 -0.40
N VAL A 247 -7.88 18.47 0.47
CA VAL A 247 -6.85 17.42 0.43
C VAL A 247 -7.49 16.04 0.60
N VAL A 248 -8.25 15.85 1.67
CA VAL A 248 -8.94 14.58 1.95
C VAL A 248 -9.90 14.20 0.82
N GLY A 249 -10.72 15.16 0.36
CA GLY A 249 -11.71 14.91 -0.70
C GLY A 249 -11.09 14.52 -2.03
N TRP A 250 -10.02 15.20 -2.46
CA TRP A 250 -9.34 14.86 -3.70
C TRP A 250 -8.64 13.51 -3.61
N ILE A 251 -7.92 13.20 -2.53
CA ILE A 251 -7.28 11.90 -2.33
C ILE A 251 -8.34 10.79 -2.32
N PHE A 252 -9.38 10.93 -1.49
CA PHE A 252 -10.42 9.92 -1.37
C PHE A 252 -11.11 9.63 -2.69
N LEU A 253 -11.64 10.65 -3.35
CA LEU A 253 -12.44 10.44 -4.57
C LEU A 253 -11.59 9.94 -5.74
N SER A 254 -10.37 10.46 -5.88
CA SER A 254 -9.51 10.09 -7.01
C SER A 254 -8.85 8.71 -6.86
N THR A 255 -8.85 8.15 -5.67
CA THR A 255 -8.34 6.79 -5.43
C THR A 255 -9.47 5.77 -5.32
N ALA A 256 -10.43 6.01 -4.41
CA ALA A 256 -11.48 5.05 -4.12
C ALA A 256 -12.38 4.76 -5.35
N LEU A 257 -12.76 5.77 -6.12
CA LEU A 257 -13.67 5.55 -7.25
C LEU A 257 -13.03 4.71 -8.37
N PRO A 258 -11.82 5.04 -8.87
CA PRO A 258 -11.16 4.19 -9.85
C PRO A 258 -10.91 2.77 -9.33
N GLU A 259 -10.43 2.60 -8.10
CA GLU A 259 -10.15 1.30 -7.54
C GLU A 259 -11.42 0.44 -7.39
N ILE A 260 -12.53 1.01 -6.89
CA ILE A 260 -13.83 0.32 -6.84
C ILE A 260 -14.20 -0.21 -8.23
N VAL A 261 -14.07 0.63 -9.26
CA VAL A 261 -14.38 0.20 -10.65
C VAL A 261 -13.46 -0.92 -11.08
N MET A 262 -12.14 -0.80 -10.85
CA MET A 262 -11.16 -1.80 -11.23
C MET A 262 -11.41 -3.14 -10.53
N MET A 263 -11.66 -3.13 -9.21
CA MET A 263 -11.96 -4.35 -8.45
C MET A 263 -13.29 -4.98 -8.88
N ILE A 264 -14.33 -4.18 -9.20
CA ILE A 264 -15.60 -4.71 -9.72
C ILE A 264 -15.38 -5.36 -11.09
N LEU A 265 -14.61 -4.76 -11.99
CA LEU A 265 -14.26 -5.36 -13.27
C LEU A 265 -13.52 -6.69 -13.07
N GLY A 266 -12.57 -6.76 -12.15
CA GLY A 266 -11.89 -8.00 -11.80
C GLY A 266 -12.82 -9.09 -11.25
N ALA A 267 -13.76 -8.70 -10.38
CA ALA A 267 -14.78 -9.61 -9.88
C ALA A 267 -15.75 -10.13 -10.97
N LEU A 268 -16.09 -9.27 -11.94
CA LEU A 268 -16.87 -9.68 -13.13
C LEU A 268 -16.06 -10.63 -14.00
N ALA A 269 -14.80 -10.31 -14.29
CA ALA A 269 -13.90 -11.12 -15.10
C ALA A 269 -13.76 -12.55 -14.56
N TYR A 270 -13.73 -12.71 -13.25
CA TYR A 270 -13.69 -14.02 -12.60
C TYR A 270 -14.85 -14.93 -13.00
N SER A 271 -16.00 -14.36 -13.38
CA SER A 271 -17.20 -15.13 -13.74
C SER A 271 -17.11 -15.84 -15.09
N TYR A 272 -16.19 -15.42 -15.98
CA TYR A 272 -16.11 -16.00 -17.34
C TYR A 272 -14.69 -16.20 -17.87
N LEU A 273 -13.69 -15.51 -17.32
CA LEU A 273 -12.31 -15.55 -17.81
C LEU A 273 -11.49 -16.69 -17.18
N SER A 274 -11.95 -17.90 -17.22
CA SER A 274 -11.16 -19.02 -16.74
C SER A 274 -11.60 -19.63 -15.41
N THR A 275 -10.93 -20.71 -15.01
CA THR A 275 -11.18 -21.40 -13.75
C THR A 275 -10.46 -20.71 -12.59
N SER A 276 -10.95 -20.92 -11.39
CA SER A 276 -10.30 -20.47 -10.16
C SER A 276 -8.81 -20.89 -10.06
N ALA A 277 -8.46 -22.00 -10.69
CA ALA A 277 -7.08 -22.49 -10.73
C ALA A 277 -6.12 -21.54 -11.46
N VAL A 278 -6.58 -20.86 -12.52
CA VAL A 278 -5.74 -19.91 -13.27
C VAL A 278 -5.54 -18.62 -12.49
N TRP A 279 -6.60 -18.08 -11.86
CA TRP A 279 -6.49 -16.90 -11.02
C TRP A 279 -5.58 -17.10 -9.81
N ASN A 280 -5.55 -18.32 -9.29
CA ASN A 280 -4.68 -18.71 -8.18
C ASN A 280 -3.31 -19.25 -8.62
N SER A 281 -3.00 -19.22 -9.92
CA SER A 281 -1.71 -19.66 -10.45
C SER A 281 -0.58 -18.67 -10.17
N ALA A 282 0.64 -19.05 -10.54
CA ALA A 282 1.79 -18.15 -10.46
C ALA A 282 1.66 -16.91 -11.35
N ASN A 283 0.82 -16.97 -12.39
CA ASN A 283 0.62 -15.86 -13.30
C ASN A 283 -0.87 -15.67 -13.64
N PRO A 284 -1.57 -14.72 -12.99
CA PRO A 284 -2.99 -14.46 -13.23
C PRO A 284 -3.31 -13.95 -14.65
N PHE A 285 -2.34 -13.39 -15.37
CA PHE A 285 -2.56 -12.91 -16.75
C PHE A 285 -2.86 -14.01 -17.75
N PHE A 286 -2.58 -15.28 -17.42
CA PHE A 286 -3.05 -16.40 -18.23
C PHE A 286 -4.57 -16.51 -18.30
N ALA A 287 -5.31 -15.90 -17.37
CA ALA A 287 -6.76 -15.80 -17.46
C ALA A 287 -7.23 -15.04 -18.71
N LEU A 288 -6.40 -14.15 -19.26
CA LEU A 288 -6.69 -13.39 -20.47
C LEU A 288 -6.24 -14.08 -21.76
N TYR A 289 -5.44 -15.14 -21.65
CA TYR A 289 -4.83 -15.79 -22.81
C TYR A 289 -5.84 -16.64 -23.60
N HIS A 290 -6.07 -16.29 -24.89
CA HIS A 290 -6.98 -16.98 -25.81
C HIS A 290 -8.40 -17.22 -25.27
N GLN A 291 -8.95 -16.27 -24.51
CA GLN A 291 -10.30 -16.37 -23.98
C GLN A 291 -11.38 -16.06 -25.03
N LYS A 292 -12.49 -16.81 -24.98
CA LYS A 292 -13.65 -16.50 -25.79
C LYS A 292 -14.21 -15.12 -25.43
N GLY A 293 -14.50 -14.32 -26.44
CA GLY A 293 -15.03 -12.97 -26.25
C GLY A 293 -13.96 -11.87 -26.12
N LEU A 294 -12.67 -12.20 -25.96
CA LEU A 294 -11.57 -11.25 -25.99
C LEU A 294 -10.72 -11.47 -27.26
N PRO A 295 -10.75 -10.54 -28.23
CA PRO A 295 -9.91 -10.64 -29.42
C PRO A 295 -8.43 -10.57 -29.04
N SER A 296 -7.59 -11.46 -29.61
CA SER A 296 -6.15 -11.52 -29.28
C SER A 296 -5.42 -10.19 -29.51
N TRP A 297 -5.77 -9.44 -30.56
CA TRP A 297 -5.20 -8.12 -30.81
C TRP A 297 -5.47 -7.13 -29.65
N PHE A 298 -6.68 -7.19 -29.07
CA PHE A 298 -7.05 -6.33 -27.96
C PHE A 298 -6.28 -6.74 -26.69
N VAL A 299 -6.19 -8.05 -26.41
CA VAL A 299 -5.43 -8.54 -25.24
C VAL A 299 -3.97 -8.11 -25.30
N VAL A 300 -3.34 -8.17 -26.48
CA VAL A 300 -1.96 -7.70 -26.66
C VAL A 300 -1.84 -6.21 -26.32
N ILE A 301 -2.70 -5.36 -26.85
CA ILE A 301 -2.71 -3.93 -26.54
C ILE A 301 -2.98 -3.69 -25.04
N PHE A 302 -3.96 -4.39 -24.49
CA PHE A 302 -4.33 -4.30 -23.08
C PHE A 302 -3.17 -4.66 -22.15
N LEU A 303 -2.44 -5.74 -22.43
CA LEU A 303 -1.27 -6.15 -21.64
C LEU A 303 -0.11 -5.13 -21.73
N LEU A 304 0.09 -4.52 -22.90
CA LEU A 304 1.09 -3.44 -23.03
C LEU A 304 0.72 -2.24 -22.14
N PHE A 305 -0.56 -1.86 -22.10
CA PHE A 305 -1.03 -0.82 -21.19
C PHE A 305 -0.93 -1.26 -19.73
N ALA A 306 -1.26 -2.51 -19.39
CA ALA A 306 -1.14 -3.05 -18.05
C ALA A 306 0.31 -2.97 -17.52
N ILE A 307 1.30 -3.29 -18.35
CA ILE A 307 2.72 -3.15 -18.01
C ILE A 307 3.08 -1.70 -17.67
N VAL A 308 2.64 -0.74 -18.50
CA VAL A 308 2.91 0.69 -18.24
C VAL A 308 2.24 1.16 -16.94
N GLN A 309 1.03 0.68 -16.65
CA GLN A 309 0.32 0.99 -15.41
C GLN A 309 1.03 0.45 -14.17
N LEU A 310 1.47 -0.81 -14.25
CA LEU A 310 2.20 -1.47 -13.16
C LEU A 310 3.52 -0.75 -12.87
N PHE A 311 4.25 -0.29 -13.88
CA PHE A 311 5.39 0.61 -13.66
C PHE A 311 4.99 1.92 -13.00
N GLY A 312 3.79 2.42 -13.33
CA GLY A 312 3.24 3.64 -12.76
C GLY A 312 3.01 3.53 -11.25
N ILE A 313 2.28 2.51 -10.79
CA ILE A 313 2.00 2.32 -9.37
C ILE A 313 3.27 1.95 -8.62
N ASN A 314 4.07 1.01 -9.15
CA ASN A 314 5.33 0.61 -8.53
C ASN A 314 6.33 1.78 -8.34
N SER A 315 6.18 2.85 -9.12
CA SER A 315 7.00 4.04 -8.92
C SER A 315 6.69 4.77 -7.62
N LEU A 316 5.46 4.66 -7.10
CA LEU A 316 5.08 5.23 -5.81
C LEU A 316 5.73 4.44 -4.67
N ASP A 317 5.70 3.11 -4.75
CA ASP A 317 6.31 2.24 -3.76
C ASP A 317 7.82 2.47 -3.67
N LEU A 318 8.52 2.44 -4.81
CA LEU A 318 9.96 2.71 -4.89
C LEU A 318 10.36 4.12 -4.41
N TYR A 319 9.51 5.11 -4.63
CA TYR A 319 9.77 6.45 -4.12
C TYR A 319 9.66 6.48 -2.60
N SER A 320 8.60 5.90 -2.04
CA SER A 320 8.35 5.83 -0.61
C SER A 320 9.37 4.92 0.11
N SER A 321 9.74 3.80 -0.51
CA SER A 321 10.83 2.93 -0.06
C SER A 321 12.14 3.71 0.11
N GLY A 322 12.53 4.45 -0.93
CA GLY A 322 13.76 5.24 -0.92
C GLY A 322 13.83 6.28 0.22
N VAL A 323 12.72 6.95 0.53
CA VAL A 323 12.68 7.89 1.67
C VAL A 323 12.59 7.17 3.02
N SER A 324 12.02 5.97 3.06
CA SER A 324 11.97 5.15 4.28
C SER A 324 13.36 4.64 4.68
N VAL A 325 14.18 4.23 3.73
CA VAL A 325 15.60 3.89 3.95
C VAL A 325 16.37 5.06 4.58
N GLN A 326 16.13 6.28 4.11
CA GLN A 326 16.75 7.47 4.70
C GLN A 326 16.22 7.74 6.12
N ALA A 327 14.92 7.53 6.39
CA ALA A 327 14.33 7.69 7.72
C ALA A 327 14.87 6.67 8.74
N LEU A 328 15.31 5.49 8.30
CA LEU A 328 16.06 4.52 9.09
C LEU A 328 17.42 5.07 9.58
N GLY A 329 17.93 6.11 8.92
CA GLY A 329 19.24 6.68 9.18
C GLY A 329 20.35 6.12 8.29
N ILE A 330 19.99 5.45 7.21
CA ILE A 330 20.96 5.00 6.20
C ILE A 330 21.30 6.19 5.31
N HIS A 331 22.58 6.56 5.27
CA HIS A 331 23.08 7.76 4.58
C HIS A 331 23.23 7.50 3.06
N LEU A 332 22.13 7.21 2.39
CA LEU A 332 22.05 7.15 0.93
C LEU A 332 21.25 8.33 0.41
N LYS A 333 21.60 8.84 -0.75
CA LYS A 333 20.73 9.77 -1.47
C LYS A 333 19.49 9.01 -1.94
N ARG A 334 18.31 9.66 -1.98
CA ARG A 334 17.04 9.02 -2.35
C ARG A 334 17.15 8.17 -3.64
N TYR A 335 17.73 8.72 -4.70
CA TYR A 335 17.90 7.99 -5.96
C TYR A 335 18.84 6.77 -5.85
N GLN A 336 19.79 6.77 -4.90
CA GLN A 336 20.65 5.61 -4.63
C GLN A 336 19.87 4.52 -3.89
N ALA A 337 18.98 4.92 -2.96
CA ALA A 337 18.09 4.00 -2.29
C ALA A 337 17.13 3.33 -3.29
N VAL A 338 16.54 4.08 -4.22
CA VAL A 338 15.70 3.53 -5.30
C VAL A 338 16.44 2.45 -6.11
N VAL A 339 17.71 2.65 -6.42
CA VAL A 339 18.50 1.62 -7.14
C VAL A 339 18.74 0.40 -6.26
N LEU A 340 19.06 0.60 -4.98
CA LEU A 340 19.22 -0.52 -4.02
C LEU A 340 17.94 -1.34 -3.91
N ASP A 341 16.81 -0.67 -3.74
CA ASP A 341 15.51 -1.31 -3.60
C ASP A 341 15.13 -2.09 -4.86
N SER A 342 15.34 -1.50 -6.05
CA SER A 342 15.12 -2.21 -7.31
C SER A 342 15.98 -3.48 -7.45
N VAL A 343 17.21 -3.49 -6.95
CA VAL A 343 18.07 -4.68 -6.95
C VAL A 343 17.53 -5.75 -5.99
N ILE A 344 17.08 -5.33 -4.81
CA ILE A 344 16.51 -6.26 -3.82
C ILE A 344 15.17 -6.83 -4.34
N ALA A 345 14.28 -5.99 -4.88
CA ALA A 345 13.02 -6.42 -5.47
C ALA A 345 13.24 -7.36 -6.66
N CYS A 346 14.27 -7.11 -7.50
CA CYS A 346 14.69 -8.03 -8.55
C CYS A 346 15.06 -9.41 -8.01
N ALA A 347 15.88 -9.46 -6.96
CA ALA A 347 16.28 -10.74 -6.34
C ALA A 347 15.09 -11.47 -5.71
N LEU A 348 14.20 -10.76 -5.03
CA LEU A 348 12.96 -11.31 -4.45
C LEU A 348 12.00 -11.81 -5.54
N THR A 349 11.89 -11.08 -6.65
CA THR A 349 11.07 -11.50 -7.81
C THR A 349 11.62 -12.79 -8.44
N ILE A 350 12.94 -12.91 -8.60
CA ILE A 350 13.56 -14.15 -9.07
C ILE A 350 13.23 -15.30 -8.11
N TRP A 351 13.38 -15.07 -6.81
CA TRP A 351 13.04 -16.08 -5.80
C TRP A 351 11.56 -16.48 -5.86
N ALA A 352 10.65 -15.52 -5.96
CA ALA A 352 9.20 -15.78 -6.01
C ALA A 352 8.79 -16.51 -7.30
N GLU A 353 9.33 -16.10 -8.46
CA GLU A 353 9.00 -16.68 -9.77
C GLU A 353 9.38 -18.15 -9.89
N PHE A 354 10.45 -18.58 -9.19
CA PHE A 354 10.91 -19.96 -9.23
C PHE A 354 10.51 -20.79 -7.99
N GLY A 355 10.06 -20.18 -6.91
CA GLY A 355 9.80 -20.85 -5.64
C GLY A 355 8.38 -20.76 -5.09
N SER A 356 7.52 -19.87 -5.62
CA SER A 356 6.20 -19.58 -5.04
C SER A 356 5.13 -19.39 -6.13
N THR A 357 3.86 -19.34 -5.69
CA THR A 357 2.75 -18.85 -6.53
C THR A 357 2.41 -17.42 -6.14
N PHE A 358 1.91 -16.64 -7.10
CA PHE A 358 1.46 -15.26 -6.85
C PHE A 358 0.41 -15.18 -5.71
N SER A 359 -0.59 -16.06 -5.75
CA SER A 359 -1.64 -16.10 -4.74
C SER A 359 -1.12 -16.40 -3.33
N LEU A 360 -0.12 -17.29 -3.21
CA LEU A 360 0.49 -17.61 -1.91
C LEU A 360 1.29 -16.41 -1.39
N TYR A 361 2.10 -15.81 -2.27
CA TYR A 361 2.84 -14.59 -1.95
C TYR A 361 1.93 -13.49 -1.42
N MET A 362 0.83 -13.20 -2.13
CA MET A 362 -0.12 -12.15 -1.75
C MET A 362 -0.76 -12.40 -0.38
N LYS A 363 -1.19 -13.62 -0.10
CA LYS A 363 -1.83 -13.96 1.19
C LYS A 363 -0.88 -13.77 2.37
N ASP A 364 0.36 -14.21 2.23
CA ASP A 364 1.37 -14.06 3.28
C ASP A 364 1.73 -12.58 3.46
N PHE A 365 1.85 -11.85 2.39
CA PHE A 365 2.23 -10.43 2.38
C PHE A 365 1.14 -9.54 3.02
N VAL A 366 -0.13 -9.70 2.63
CA VAL A 366 -1.25 -8.95 3.21
C VAL A 366 -1.35 -9.13 4.73
N GLY A 367 -1.11 -10.35 5.22
CA GLY A 367 -1.08 -10.62 6.65
C GLY A 367 0.00 -9.83 7.38
N VAL A 368 1.19 -9.66 6.78
CA VAL A 368 2.26 -8.85 7.36
C VAL A 368 1.88 -7.38 7.40
N ILE A 369 1.28 -6.85 6.33
CA ILE A 369 0.92 -5.44 6.22
C ILE A 369 -0.07 -5.03 7.33
N ILE A 370 -1.19 -5.74 7.45
CA ILE A 370 -2.29 -5.36 8.35
C ILE A 370 -1.82 -5.21 9.80
N VAL A 371 -1.01 -6.15 10.27
CA VAL A 371 -0.70 -6.24 11.71
C VAL A 371 0.16 -5.09 12.22
N TRP A 372 0.92 -4.40 11.37
CA TRP A 372 1.74 -3.28 11.80
C TRP A 372 1.22 -1.90 11.35
N ILE A 373 0.65 -1.79 10.13
CA ILE A 373 0.15 -0.51 9.61
C ILE A 373 -1.01 0.02 10.45
N ALA A 374 -1.96 -0.84 10.84
CA ALA A 374 -3.11 -0.44 11.61
C ALA A 374 -2.74 0.19 12.97
N PRO A 375 -1.88 -0.43 13.81
CA PRO A 375 -1.39 0.19 15.04
C PRO A 375 -0.57 1.47 14.80
N TRP A 376 0.33 1.45 13.79
CA TRP A 376 1.12 2.63 13.48
C TRP A 376 0.24 3.82 13.07
N PHE A 377 -0.71 3.61 12.17
CA PHE A 377 -1.65 4.63 11.73
C PHE A 377 -2.42 5.26 12.89
N ALA A 378 -2.94 4.41 13.80
CA ALA A 378 -3.69 4.89 14.95
C ALA A 378 -2.85 5.79 15.86
N ILE A 379 -1.62 5.37 16.20
CA ILE A 379 -0.70 6.16 17.02
C ILE A 379 -0.33 7.47 16.30
N PHE A 380 -0.02 7.38 15.00
CA PHE A 380 0.37 8.51 14.17
C PHE A 380 -0.71 9.60 14.12
N VAL A 381 -1.97 9.21 13.98
CA VAL A 381 -3.12 10.14 13.96
C VAL A 381 -3.44 10.66 15.36
N VAL A 382 -3.46 9.80 16.38
CA VAL A 382 -3.75 10.21 17.76
C VAL A 382 -2.69 11.19 18.29
N ASP A 383 -1.40 10.94 18.03
CA ASP A 383 -0.32 11.84 18.40
C ASP A 383 -0.50 13.23 17.78
N TRP A 384 -0.78 13.28 16.47
CA TRP A 384 -1.05 14.52 15.75
C TRP A 384 -2.22 15.32 16.32
N LEU A 385 -3.32 14.64 16.65
CA LEU A 385 -4.49 15.27 17.26
C LEU A 385 -4.16 15.82 18.67
N LEU A 386 -3.44 15.06 19.48
CA LEU A 386 -3.02 15.49 20.82
C LEU A 386 -2.05 16.67 20.81
N ARG A 387 -1.24 16.80 19.74
CA ARG A 387 -0.35 17.96 19.53
C ARG A 387 -1.09 19.20 18.98
N GLY A 388 -2.40 19.12 18.79
CA GLY A 388 -3.17 20.22 18.16
C GLY A 388 -2.89 20.41 16.69
N ARG A 389 -2.47 19.32 16.02
CA ARG A 389 -2.22 19.25 14.56
C ARG A 389 -1.09 20.15 14.09
N ARG A 390 -0.03 20.32 14.89
CA ARG A 390 1.14 21.14 14.58
C ARG A 390 2.43 20.40 14.86
N TYR A 391 3.43 20.67 14.04
CA TYR A 391 4.77 20.11 14.17
C TYR A 391 5.85 21.21 14.18
N ASP A 392 6.94 20.92 14.86
CA ASP A 392 8.18 21.67 14.76
C ASP A 392 9.05 21.02 13.69
N ALA A 393 9.10 21.63 12.52
CA ALA A 393 9.81 21.06 11.37
C ALA A 393 11.32 20.90 11.65
N ALA A 394 11.94 21.86 12.36
CA ALA A 394 13.36 21.77 12.71
C ALA A 394 13.62 20.61 13.67
N ALA A 395 12.75 20.42 14.66
CA ALA A 395 12.87 19.30 15.59
C ALA A 395 12.63 17.95 14.91
N LEU A 396 11.76 17.86 13.89
CA LEU A 396 11.58 16.64 13.10
C LEU A 396 12.84 16.28 12.31
N GLN A 397 13.60 17.26 11.82
CA GLN A 397 14.83 17.02 11.08
C GLN A 397 16.03 16.68 12.00
N SER A 398 16.00 17.15 13.23
CA SER A 398 17.09 16.91 14.17
C SER A 398 17.12 15.46 14.66
N THR A 399 18.31 14.87 14.65
CA THR A 399 18.60 13.56 15.25
C THR A 399 19.41 13.66 16.53
N GLU A 400 19.69 14.88 17.01
CA GLU A 400 20.50 15.14 18.17
C GLU A 400 19.77 14.74 19.47
N PRO A 401 20.51 14.18 20.46
CA PRO A 401 19.97 13.93 21.78
C PRO A 401 19.43 15.21 22.43
N GLY A 402 18.26 15.11 23.04
CA GLY A 402 17.62 16.23 23.74
C GLY A 402 16.80 17.15 22.85
N ASN A 403 16.66 16.87 21.54
CA ASN A 403 15.70 17.61 20.71
C ASN A 403 14.26 17.39 21.21
N ARG A 404 13.32 18.25 20.80
CA ARG A 404 11.92 18.23 21.22
C ARG A 404 11.26 16.85 21.15
N TYR A 405 11.56 16.05 20.13
CA TYR A 405 10.96 14.74 19.85
C TYR A 405 11.88 13.57 20.21
N TRP A 406 12.97 13.82 20.95
CA TRP A 406 13.92 12.76 21.29
C TRP A 406 13.31 11.65 22.13
N GLY A 407 12.53 12.01 23.17
CA GLY A 407 12.00 11.05 24.13
C GLY A 407 13.06 10.54 25.12
N SER A 408 12.82 9.39 25.74
CA SER A 408 13.77 8.76 26.69
C SER A 408 14.69 7.80 25.94
N GLY A 409 15.97 8.12 25.84
CA GLY A 409 16.93 7.35 25.05
C GLY A 409 16.60 7.34 23.54
N GLY A 410 15.97 8.40 23.04
CA GLY A 410 15.55 8.50 21.66
C GLY A 410 14.20 7.84 21.35
N VAL A 411 13.49 7.33 22.35
CA VAL A 411 12.24 6.56 22.19
C VAL A 411 11.12 7.18 23.01
N ASN A 412 9.94 7.34 22.40
CA ASN A 412 8.70 7.55 23.13
C ASN A 412 8.10 6.19 23.52
N TRP A 413 8.32 5.78 24.74
CA TRP A 413 7.85 4.49 25.24
C TRP A 413 6.33 4.35 25.25
N ASN A 414 5.56 5.43 25.35
CA ASN A 414 4.11 5.37 25.23
C ASN A 414 3.68 4.84 23.87
N ALA A 415 4.29 5.36 22.80
CA ALA A 415 4.00 4.91 21.43
C ALA A 415 4.49 3.49 21.19
N MET A 416 5.69 3.16 21.72
CA MET A 416 6.25 1.82 21.52
C MET A 416 5.43 0.74 22.24
N ILE A 417 4.99 0.98 23.47
CA ILE A 417 4.10 0.07 24.20
C ILE A 417 2.78 -0.07 23.46
N ALA A 418 2.16 1.05 23.05
CA ALA A 418 0.91 1.04 22.30
C ALA A 418 1.04 0.28 20.97
N PHE A 419 2.16 0.46 20.26
CA PHE A 419 2.45 -0.24 19.02
C PHE A 419 2.57 -1.75 19.22
N VAL A 420 3.30 -2.19 20.24
CA VAL A 420 3.44 -3.61 20.57
C VAL A 420 2.10 -4.22 20.96
N VAL A 421 1.31 -3.54 21.80
CA VAL A 421 -0.04 -4.00 22.18
C VAL A 421 -0.94 -4.10 20.94
N GLY A 422 -0.92 -3.08 20.08
CA GLY A 422 -1.70 -3.09 18.84
C GLY A 422 -1.28 -4.21 17.90
N LEU A 423 0.02 -4.42 17.73
CA LEU A 423 0.58 -5.49 16.90
C LEU A 423 0.18 -6.89 17.43
N VAL A 424 0.29 -7.13 18.72
CA VAL A 424 -0.11 -8.39 19.36
C VAL A 424 -1.60 -8.65 19.17
N LEU A 425 -2.44 -7.65 19.42
CA LEU A 425 -3.89 -7.80 19.31
C LEU A 425 -4.35 -7.90 17.84
N ALA A 426 -3.75 -7.14 16.91
CA ALA A 426 -4.02 -7.28 15.48
C ALA A 426 -3.67 -8.69 14.98
N THR A 427 -2.48 -9.18 15.33
CA THR A 427 -2.05 -10.54 14.94
C THR A 427 -2.96 -11.61 15.57
N SER A 428 -3.39 -11.43 16.82
CA SER A 428 -4.30 -12.36 17.51
C SER A 428 -5.68 -12.42 16.86
N ALA A 429 -6.14 -11.32 16.28
CA ALA A 429 -7.43 -11.19 15.66
C ALA A 429 -7.41 -11.42 14.13
N PHE A 430 -6.25 -11.75 13.56
CA PHE A 430 -6.11 -12.07 12.15
C PHE A 430 -6.70 -13.44 11.84
N SER A 431 -7.65 -13.48 10.91
CA SER A 431 -8.23 -14.72 10.42
C SER A 431 -7.40 -15.32 9.29
N LYS A 432 -7.16 -16.62 9.33
CA LYS A 432 -6.61 -17.34 8.21
C LYS A 432 -7.73 -17.64 7.21
N ALA A 433 -7.99 -16.72 6.30
CA ALA A 433 -8.89 -17.02 5.19
C ALA A 433 -8.41 -18.25 4.39
N PRO A 434 -9.31 -19.15 3.94
CA PRO A 434 -8.90 -20.29 3.13
C PRO A 434 -8.28 -19.85 1.78
N PRO A 435 -7.22 -20.54 1.32
CA PRO A 435 -6.44 -21.54 2.00
C PRO A 435 -5.54 -20.97 3.11
N PRO A 436 -5.20 -21.77 4.12
CA PRO A 436 -4.44 -21.30 5.26
C PRO A 436 -3.10 -20.72 4.83
N VAL A 437 -2.84 -19.52 5.27
CA VAL A 437 -1.52 -18.89 5.15
C VAL A 437 -0.60 -19.54 6.16
N ASN A 438 0.51 -20.09 5.72
CA ASN A 438 1.56 -20.58 6.62
C ASN A 438 2.33 -19.39 7.19
N PHE A 439 1.70 -18.66 8.10
CA PHE A 439 2.33 -17.51 8.73
C PHE A 439 3.38 -18.02 9.75
N PRO A 440 4.59 -17.46 9.78
CA PRO A 440 5.65 -17.92 10.68
C PRO A 440 5.39 -17.66 12.18
N LEU A 441 4.22 -17.15 12.54
CA LEU A 441 3.85 -16.78 13.91
C LEU A 441 3.12 -17.89 14.67
N HIS A 442 3.52 -19.14 14.51
CA HIS A 442 2.95 -20.28 15.26
C HIS A 442 2.92 -20.08 16.79
N TRP A 443 3.86 -19.32 17.33
CA TRP A 443 3.93 -19.02 18.76
C TRP A 443 2.78 -18.11 19.25
N MET A 444 2.09 -17.40 18.36
CA MET A 444 0.91 -16.58 18.68
C MET A 444 -0.41 -17.33 18.60
N THR A 445 -0.41 -18.57 18.16
CA THR A 445 -1.59 -19.43 18.05
C THR A 445 -2.45 -19.49 19.30
N PRO A 446 -1.90 -19.58 20.53
CA PRO A 446 -2.73 -19.57 21.74
C PRO A 446 -3.56 -18.29 21.90
N PHE A 447 -3.00 -17.14 21.53
CA PHE A 447 -3.73 -15.87 21.57
C PHE A 447 -4.79 -15.80 20.48
N SER A 448 -4.49 -16.26 19.27
CA SER A 448 -5.43 -16.26 18.17
C SER A 448 -6.67 -17.14 18.46
N ASN A 449 -6.50 -18.28 19.11
CA ASN A 449 -7.60 -19.14 19.55
C ASN A 449 -8.51 -18.50 20.59
N HIS A 450 -7.99 -17.58 21.42
CA HIS A 450 -8.76 -16.91 22.45
C HIS A 450 -9.58 -15.74 21.91
N PHE A 451 -9.05 -14.98 20.96
CA PHE A 451 -9.64 -13.76 20.47
C PHE A 451 -10.37 -13.86 19.12
N GLY A 452 -10.53 -15.07 18.60
CA GLY A 452 -11.38 -15.28 17.44
C GLY A 452 -10.68 -15.47 16.12
N ALA A 453 -9.34 -15.46 16.10
CA ALA A 453 -8.61 -15.89 14.94
C ALA A 453 -8.68 -17.41 14.77
N PHE A 454 -8.68 -17.87 13.51
CA PHE A 454 -8.72 -19.28 13.20
C PHE A 454 -7.43 -19.98 13.53
N TYR A 455 -7.53 -21.14 14.13
CA TYR A 455 -6.50 -22.15 14.10
C TYR A 455 -6.92 -23.30 13.18
N CYS A 456 -6.16 -23.46 12.08
CA CYS A 456 -6.15 -24.71 11.32
C CYS A 456 -4.82 -25.39 11.60
N ASP A 457 -4.84 -26.57 12.20
CA ASP A 457 -3.63 -27.31 12.60
C ASP A 457 -2.84 -27.93 11.45
N GLY A 458 -3.09 -27.52 10.22
CA GLY A 458 -2.39 -27.99 9.03
C GLY A 458 -2.77 -29.42 8.60
N SER A 459 -3.65 -30.09 9.30
CA SER A 459 -4.24 -31.34 8.83
C SER A 459 -5.29 -31.04 7.76
N ALA A 460 -5.20 -31.70 6.62
CA ALA A 460 -5.98 -31.42 5.41
C ALA A 460 -7.50 -31.63 5.53
N LYS A 461 -8.02 -31.84 6.72
CA LYS A 461 -9.47 -32.01 7.00
C LYS A 461 -9.88 -31.33 8.32
N ALA A 462 -9.51 -30.09 8.34
CA ALA A 462 -9.74 -29.49 9.34
C ALA A 462 -10.88 -29.10 10.17
N ASN A 463 -10.74 -29.28 11.30
CA ASN A 463 -11.42 -28.60 12.37
C ASN A 463 -10.94 -27.14 12.49
N CYS A 464 -11.12 -26.39 11.42
CA CYS A 464 -11.14 -24.95 11.52
C CYS A 464 -12.49 -24.58 12.15
N GLY A 465 -12.60 -24.73 13.44
CA GLY A 465 -13.78 -24.30 14.17
C GLY A 465 -13.71 -22.80 14.44
N PRO A 466 -14.87 -22.13 14.59
CA PRO A 466 -14.89 -20.79 15.14
C PRO A 466 -14.31 -20.86 16.55
N ALA A 467 -13.09 -20.39 16.71
CA ALA A 467 -12.45 -20.27 18.00
C ALA A 467 -12.62 -18.82 18.49
N GLY A 468 -13.01 -18.69 19.73
CA GLY A 468 -13.06 -17.42 20.44
C GLY A 468 -14.33 -16.59 20.25
N TRP A 469 -14.29 -15.38 20.78
CA TRP A 469 -15.45 -14.50 20.98
C TRP A 469 -16.06 -13.96 19.68
N PHE A 470 -15.30 -13.90 18.60
CA PHE A 470 -15.74 -13.32 17.32
C PHE A 470 -16.11 -14.37 16.27
N GLY A 471 -16.21 -15.66 16.68
CA GLY A 471 -16.64 -16.73 15.78
C GLY A 471 -15.77 -16.89 14.55
N GLY A 472 -14.47 -16.59 14.66
CA GLY A 472 -13.51 -16.69 13.56
C GLY A 472 -13.43 -15.48 12.61
N ALA A 473 -14.18 -14.42 12.88
CA ALA A 473 -14.13 -13.22 12.09
C ALA A 473 -12.75 -12.54 12.14
N ASP A 474 -12.30 -12.01 11.02
CA ASP A 474 -11.08 -11.19 10.96
C ASP A 474 -11.35 -9.79 11.54
N MET A 475 -10.77 -9.55 12.69
CA MET A 475 -10.87 -8.28 13.40
C MET A 475 -9.53 -7.55 13.51
N SER A 476 -8.52 -7.99 12.75
CA SER A 476 -7.13 -7.51 12.85
C SER A 476 -7.01 -5.99 12.69
N VAL A 477 -7.64 -5.42 11.67
CA VAL A 477 -7.66 -3.97 11.41
C VAL A 477 -8.24 -3.20 12.58
N PHE A 478 -9.41 -3.64 13.07
CA PHE A 478 -10.12 -2.96 14.16
C PHE A 478 -9.35 -3.05 15.47
N PHE A 479 -8.83 -4.23 15.80
CA PHE A 479 -8.03 -4.41 17.01
C PHE A 479 -6.73 -3.61 16.92
N GLY A 480 -6.07 -3.59 15.78
CA GLY A 480 -4.86 -2.80 15.58
C GLY A 480 -5.10 -1.30 15.81
N ILE A 481 -6.11 -0.74 15.14
CA ILE A 481 -6.42 0.70 15.25
C ILE A 481 -6.93 1.06 16.65
N ILE A 482 -7.92 0.35 17.15
CA ILE A 482 -8.59 0.72 18.40
C ILE A 482 -7.66 0.54 19.59
N SER A 483 -6.99 -0.61 19.70
CA SER A 483 -6.15 -0.90 20.85
C SER A 483 -4.92 0.03 20.91
N ALA A 484 -4.20 0.17 19.78
CA ALA A 484 -3.03 1.03 19.75
C ALA A 484 -3.39 2.49 20.00
N GLY A 485 -4.45 2.98 19.35
CA GLY A 485 -4.91 4.35 19.52
C GLY A 485 -5.35 4.65 20.98
N LEU A 486 -6.13 3.74 21.59
CA LEU A 486 -6.58 3.89 22.96
C LEU A 486 -5.45 3.80 23.98
N VAL A 487 -4.58 2.79 23.84
CA VAL A 487 -3.43 2.62 24.74
C VAL A 487 -2.51 3.82 24.65
N TYR A 488 -2.19 4.29 23.44
CA TYR A 488 -1.39 5.49 23.25
C TYR A 488 -2.03 6.72 23.90
N PHE A 489 -3.32 6.94 23.66
CA PHE A 489 -4.07 8.05 24.25
C PHE A 489 -4.01 8.03 25.78
N ILE A 490 -4.25 6.88 26.41
CA ILE A 490 -4.21 6.74 27.87
C ILE A 490 -2.82 6.99 28.41
N LEU A 491 -1.79 6.35 27.87
CA LEU A 491 -0.41 6.50 28.30
C LEU A 491 0.11 7.94 28.13
N ASP A 492 -0.29 8.61 27.05
CA ASP A 492 0.06 10.01 26.83
C ASP A 492 -0.63 10.94 27.82
N ARG A 493 -1.92 10.69 28.15
CA ARG A 493 -2.63 11.49 29.18
C ARG A 493 -2.00 11.36 30.56
N VAL A 494 -1.50 10.19 30.90
CA VAL A 494 -0.80 9.96 32.18
C VAL A 494 0.58 10.60 32.19
N SER A 495 1.36 10.40 31.13
CA SER A 495 2.74 10.89 31.06
C SER A 495 2.86 12.37 30.68
N GLY A 496 1.89 12.91 29.93
CA GLY A 496 1.91 14.27 29.39
C GLY A 496 2.98 14.51 28.31
N TYR A 497 3.43 13.48 27.60
CA TYR A 497 4.49 13.60 26.61
C TYR A 497 4.16 14.60 25.50
N THR A 498 2.99 14.45 24.84
CA THR A 498 2.59 15.37 23.77
C THR A 498 2.41 16.80 24.26
N ARG A 499 1.88 16.99 25.48
CA ARG A 499 1.73 18.33 26.09
C ARG A 499 3.09 19.03 26.27
N ARG A 500 4.13 18.30 26.74
CA ARG A 500 5.47 18.86 26.96
C ARG A 500 6.21 19.15 25.64
N THR A 501 5.90 18.39 24.59
CA THR A 501 6.60 18.47 23.31
C THR A 501 5.78 19.18 22.22
N ARG A 502 4.60 19.71 22.57
CA ARG A 502 3.74 20.50 21.67
C ARG A 502 4.38 21.85 21.34
N VAL A 503 4.16 22.30 20.10
CA VAL A 503 4.51 23.68 19.71
C VAL A 503 3.58 24.63 20.44
N SER A 504 4.12 25.58 21.19
CA SER A 504 3.34 26.58 21.90
C SER A 504 2.72 27.57 20.93
N ASP A 505 1.52 28.08 21.24
CA ASP A 505 0.84 29.10 20.44
C ASP A 505 1.48 30.51 20.54
N VAL A 506 2.65 30.59 21.20
CA VAL A 506 3.37 31.85 21.39
C VAL A 506 4.58 31.87 20.46
N ALA A 507 4.40 32.44 19.29
CA ALA A 507 5.41 33.15 18.52
C ALA A 507 4.68 34.14 17.59
#